data_ec309bf8cd7e613bc519d62c8efef74c
#
_entry.id   ec309bf8cd7e613bc519d62c8efef74c
#
_cell.length_a   1.000
_cell.length_b   1.000
_cell.length_c   1.000
_cell.angle_alpha   90.00
_cell.angle_beta   90.00
_cell.angle_gamma   90.00
#
_symmetry.space_group_name_H-M   'P 1'
#
loop_
_entity.id
_entity.type
_entity.pdbx_description
1 polymer ?
#
loop_
_entity_poly.entity_id
_entity_poly.type
_entity_poly.pdbx_seq_one_letter_code
_entity_poly.pdbx_strand_id
1 'polypeptide(L)'
;MSPAQKIGNFTILAKLGEGAESHIYAVQDNKTKQVWSLKHVVREEDKDARFIEQVEREYEIGSKFDHPVLRGVHKLIRHRRMFKTQSVSLIMELVDGVSLDQQLPTSQKGAVEIFRQVAEGLLHMHGRGFVHADIKPTNILLMEDGGVKIIDLGQACLIGTVKKRIQGTPGYMAPEQAHRQAITPKTDIYNLGAMMYWVLVREVIPTVMPPKGTDNTIFSGALETGDIKPPVAPHLKNPKVHPLLSRQIMDCVQLDPNDRPASMEVIVNRLELIMDVLENPSEPAPEIVGDEDTRA
;
A
#
# COMPACT_ATOMS: atom_id res chain seq x y z
N MET A 1 36.63 11.66 -15.54
CA MET A 1 35.55 10.93 -14.87
C MET A 1 35.37 11.52 -13.49
N SER A 2 34.21 12.06 -13.20
CA SER A 2 33.90 12.52 -11.82
C SER A 2 34.02 11.35 -10.86
N PRO A 3 34.57 11.54 -9.64
CA PRO A 3 34.68 10.48 -8.66
C PRO A 3 33.29 9.92 -8.36
N ALA A 4 33.16 8.60 -8.35
CA ALA A 4 31.90 7.93 -8.03
C ALA A 4 31.43 8.38 -6.64
N GLN A 5 30.22 8.90 -6.55
CA GLN A 5 29.65 9.37 -5.28
C GLN A 5 29.42 8.18 -4.35
N LYS A 6 29.75 8.34 -3.05
CA LYS A 6 29.71 7.25 -2.06
C LYS A 6 28.93 7.66 -0.82
N ILE A 7 28.24 6.70 -0.22
CA ILE A 7 27.64 6.80 1.12
C ILE A 7 28.28 5.67 1.97
N GLY A 8 29.21 6.04 2.86
CA GLY A 8 29.98 5.07 3.63
C GLY A 8 30.74 4.07 2.73
N ASN A 9 30.43 2.77 2.90
CA ASN A 9 31.08 1.69 2.10
C ASN A 9 30.34 1.38 0.79
N PHE A 10 29.35 2.19 0.40
CA PHE A 10 28.52 1.97 -0.78
C PHE A 10 28.83 2.97 -1.87
N THR A 11 29.00 2.48 -3.09
CA THR A 11 29.14 3.30 -4.29
C THR A 11 27.76 3.49 -4.91
N ILE A 12 27.34 4.74 -5.14
CA ILE A 12 26.07 5.05 -5.79
C ILE A 12 26.17 4.69 -7.27
N LEU A 13 25.24 3.86 -7.74
CA LEU A 13 25.10 3.48 -9.15
C LEU A 13 24.07 4.36 -9.87
N ALA A 14 22.91 4.58 -9.22
CA ALA A 14 21.83 5.40 -9.75
C ALA A 14 20.97 5.97 -8.61
N LYS A 15 20.28 7.10 -8.87
CA LYS A 15 19.19 7.59 -8.02
C LYS A 15 17.90 6.92 -8.48
N LEU A 16 17.20 6.25 -7.59
CA LEU A 16 15.95 5.52 -7.86
C LEU A 16 14.70 6.36 -7.54
N GLY A 17 14.82 7.26 -6.56
CA GLY A 17 13.68 8.07 -6.14
C GLY A 17 14.05 9.11 -5.09
N GLU A 18 13.06 9.95 -4.77
CA GLU A 18 13.16 11.00 -3.77
C GLU A 18 11.84 11.06 -2.99
N GLY A 19 11.92 11.07 -1.67
CA GLY A 19 10.82 11.32 -0.76
C GLY A 19 10.97 12.66 -0.08
N ALA A 20 10.04 13.04 0.79
CA ALA A 20 9.98 14.35 1.45
C ALA A 20 11.29 14.76 2.16
N GLU A 21 12.08 13.83 2.67
CA GLU A 21 13.37 14.07 3.33
C GLU A 21 14.28 12.85 3.17
N SER A 22 14.08 12.06 2.12
CA SER A 22 14.86 10.86 1.86
C SER A 22 15.22 10.71 0.39
N HIS A 23 16.42 10.22 0.14
CA HIS A 23 16.87 9.83 -1.19
C HIS A 23 17.01 8.31 -1.25
N ILE A 24 16.56 7.73 -2.35
CA ILE A 24 16.67 6.29 -2.61
C ILE A 24 17.65 6.08 -3.77
N TYR A 25 18.64 5.23 -3.55
CA TYR A 25 19.70 4.94 -4.51
C TYR A 25 19.84 3.45 -4.76
N ALA A 26 20.16 3.07 -6.00
CA ALA A 26 20.83 1.80 -6.26
C ALA A 26 22.30 1.96 -5.91
N VAL A 27 22.82 1.06 -5.08
CA VAL A 27 24.19 1.13 -4.59
C VAL A 27 24.90 -0.22 -4.67
N GLN A 28 26.21 -0.21 -4.86
CA GLN A 28 27.04 -1.40 -4.76
C GLN A 28 27.86 -1.37 -3.46
N ASP A 29 27.78 -2.43 -2.67
CA ASP A 29 28.70 -2.62 -1.55
C ASP A 29 30.12 -2.84 -2.06
N ASN A 30 31.07 -2.01 -1.64
CA ASN A 30 32.45 -2.05 -2.12
C ASN A 30 33.22 -3.31 -1.69
N LYS A 31 32.76 -4.00 -0.63
CA LYS A 31 33.36 -5.24 -0.12
C LYS A 31 32.79 -6.49 -0.82
N THR A 32 31.46 -6.64 -0.78
CA THR A 32 30.78 -7.83 -1.28
C THR A 32 30.45 -7.77 -2.76
N LYS A 33 30.49 -6.57 -3.37
CA LYS A 33 30.05 -6.27 -4.74
C LYS A 33 28.55 -6.47 -4.98
N GLN A 34 27.80 -6.82 -3.96
CA GLN A 34 26.36 -6.96 -4.05
C GLN A 34 25.67 -5.60 -4.25
N VAL A 35 24.61 -5.60 -5.02
CA VAL A 35 23.82 -4.39 -5.31
C VAL A 35 22.58 -4.38 -4.43
N TRP A 36 22.27 -3.19 -3.89
CA TRP A 36 21.20 -2.95 -2.94
C TRP A 36 20.41 -1.68 -3.27
N SER A 37 19.21 -1.57 -2.75
CA SER A 37 18.52 -0.31 -2.58
C SER A 37 18.94 0.32 -1.26
N LEU A 38 19.29 1.61 -1.26
CA LEU A 38 19.70 2.37 -0.08
C LEU A 38 18.81 3.60 0.06
N LYS A 39 18.02 3.64 1.15
CA LYS A 39 17.27 4.83 1.56
C LYS A 39 18.13 5.64 2.52
N HIS A 40 18.45 6.88 2.16
CA HIS A 40 19.30 7.78 2.95
C HIS A 40 18.51 8.98 3.43
N VAL A 41 18.56 9.22 4.75
CA VAL A 41 17.96 10.39 5.40
C VAL A 41 19.03 11.16 6.13
N VAL A 42 19.11 12.46 5.87
CA VAL A 42 20.03 13.39 6.53
C VAL A 42 19.24 14.28 7.46
N ARG A 43 19.80 14.52 8.63
CA ARG A 43 19.27 15.48 9.59
C ARG A 43 19.98 16.82 9.38
N GLU A 44 19.31 17.77 8.77
CA GLU A 44 19.79 19.13 8.63
C GLU A 44 19.39 19.99 9.83
N GLU A 45 18.15 19.80 10.33
CA GLU A 45 17.60 20.53 11.46
C GLU A 45 17.08 19.57 12.56
N ASP A 46 16.79 20.11 13.74
CA ASP A 46 16.26 19.29 14.85
C ASP A 46 14.87 18.70 14.57
N LYS A 47 14.03 19.36 13.75
CA LYS A 47 12.73 18.86 13.30
C LYS A 47 12.84 17.57 12.46
N ASP A 48 14.01 17.30 11.84
CA ASP A 48 14.23 16.16 10.95
C ASP A 48 14.49 14.87 11.70
N ALA A 49 14.65 14.93 13.03
CA ALA A 49 14.80 13.75 13.88
C ALA A 49 13.67 12.73 13.65
N ARG A 50 12.45 13.21 13.36
CA ARG A 50 11.27 12.38 13.07
C ARG A 50 11.45 11.48 11.83
N PHE A 51 12.20 11.93 10.82
CA PHE A 51 12.45 11.15 9.60
C PHE A 51 13.48 10.05 9.87
N ILE A 52 14.47 10.34 10.72
CA ILE A 52 15.40 9.31 11.22
C ILE A 52 14.64 8.24 12.00
N GLU A 53 13.79 8.65 12.95
CA GLU A 53 12.95 7.73 13.73
C GLU A 53 12.02 6.89 12.83
N GLN A 54 11.50 7.47 11.76
CA GLN A 54 10.66 6.76 10.79
C GLN A 54 11.45 5.66 10.08
N VAL A 55 12.67 5.94 9.60
CA VAL A 55 13.52 4.94 8.94
C VAL A 55 13.99 3.87 9.93
N GLU A 56 14.29 4.24 11.17
CA GLU A 56 14.64 3.28 12.21
C GLU A 56 13.48 2.32 12.50
N ARG A 57 12.24 2.85 12.56
CA ARG A 57 11.02 2.04 12.72
C ARG A 57 10.77 1.17 11.49
N GLU A 58 10.98 1.69 10.29
CA GLU A 58 10.89 0.91 9.05
C GLU A 58 11.83 -0.30 9.07
N TYR A 59 13.06 -0.11 9.58
CA TYR A 59 14.00 -1.21 9.79
C TYR A 59 13.52 -2.21 10.85
N GLU A 60 13.09 -1.72 12.02
CA GLU A 60 12.63 -2.55 13.14
C GLU A 60 11.44 -3.43 12.74
N ILE A 61 10.52 -2.90 11.94
CA ILE A 61 9.34 -3.62 11.47
C ILE A 61 9.73 -4.53 10.30
N GLY A 62 10.40 -4.00 9.28
CA GLY A 62 10.74 -4.73 8.07
C GLY A 62 11.64 -5.94 8.32
N SER A 63 12.55 -5.85 9.30
CA SER A 63 13.42 -6.97 9.69
C SER A 63 12.69 -8.17 10.33
N LYS A 64 11.39 -8.04 10.63
CA LYS A 64 10.56 -9.12 11.19
C LYS A 64 9.85 -9.94 10.12
N PHE A 65 9.92 -9.52 8.86
CA PHE A 65 9.22 -10.16 7.77
C PHE A 65 10.19 -10.91 6.86
N ASP A 66 9.81 -12.12 6.52
CA ASP A 66 10.41 -12.95 5.49
C ASP A 66 9.27 -13.48 4.63
N HIS A 67 8.98 -12.80 3.53
CA HIS A 67 7.89 -13.12 2.62
C HIS A 67 8.21 -12.62 1.20
N PRO A 68 8.00 -13.42 0.15
CA PRO A 68 8.38 -13.08 -1.22
C PRO A 68 7.76 -11.76 -1.72
N VAL A 69 6.55 -11.43 -1.26
CA VAL A 69 5.84 -10.20 -1.64
C VAL A 69 6.31 -8.95 -0.86
N LEU A 70 6.97 -9.10 0.27
CA LEU A 70 7.47 -7.97 1.04
C LEU A 70 8.94 -7.70 0.70
N ARG A 71 9.29 -6.43 0.45
CA ARG A 71 10.69 -6.07 0.19
C ARG A 71 11.56 -6.36 1.39
N GLY A 72 12.61 -7.15 1.18
CA GLY A 72 13.57 -7.51 2.21
C GLY A 72 14.33 -6.30 2.76
N VAL A 73 14.46 -6.23 4.08
CA VAL A 73 15.22 -5.20 4.78
C VAL A 73 16.47 -5.85 5.37
N HIS A 74 17.66 -5.36 4.97
CA HIS A 74 18.91 -6.02 5.30
C HIS A 74 19.62 -5.39 6.51
N LYS A 75 19.83 -4.06 6.51
CA LYS A 75 20.67 -3.41 7.51
C LYS A 75 20.33 -1.93 7.66
N LEU A 76 20.41 -1.43 8.92
CA LEU A 76 20.40 0.00 9.23
C LEU A 76 21.80 0.47 9.63
N ILE A 77 22.26 1.55 9.02
CA ILE A 77 23.55 2.18 9.31
C ILE A 77 23.29 3.58 9.83
N ARG A 78 23.76 3.85 11.05
CA ARG A 78 23.71 5.18 11.67
C ARG A 78 25.03 5.88 11.48
N HIS A 79 25.01 7.04 10.84
CA HIS A 79 26.17 7.90 10.71
C HIS A 79 26.14 8.93 11.84
N ARG A 80 27.10 8.84 12.75
CA ARG A 80 27.18 9.69 13.94
C ARG A 80 28.33 10.67 13.81
N ARG A 81 28.11 11.90 14.27
CA ARG A 81 29.17 12.86 14.53
C ARG A 81 29.08 13.29 15.99
N MET A 82 30.15 13.07 16.77
CA MET A 82 30.12 13.14 18.21
C MET A 82 29.03 12.23 18.79
N PHE A 83 28.06 12.77 19.53
CA PHE A 83 26.98 12.01 20.16
C PHE A 83 25.63 12.06 19.41
N LYS A 84 25.54 12.81 18.28
CA LYS A 84 24.30 12.97 17.53
C LYS A 84 24.33 12.15 16.25
N THR A 85 23.22 11.45 15.95
CA THR A 85 23.00 10.83 14.64
C THR A 85 22.73 11.95 13.61
N GLN A 86 23.60 12.05 12.60
CA GLN A 86 23.46 13.04 11.53
C GLN A 86 22.68 12.49 10.34
N SER A 87 22.84 11.21 10.04
CA SER A 87 22.09 10.56 8.98
C SER A 87 21.93 9.07 9.25
N VAL A 88 20.95 8.47 8.60
CA VAL A 88 20.74 7.02 8.59
C VAL A 88 20.66 6.51 7.16
N SER A 89 21.15 5.31 6.94
CA SER A 89 21.05 4.59 5.67
C SER A 89 20.40 3.24 5.92
N LEU A 90 19.25 3.01 5.31
CA LEU A 90 18.55 1.73 5.34
C LEU A 90 18.90 0.97 4.06
N ILE A 91 19.53 -0.20 4.22
CA ILE A 91 19.90 -1.10 3.14
C ILE A 91 18.78 -2.12 2.96
N MET A 92 18.26 -2.22 1.75
CA MET A 92 17.11 -3.04 1.41
C MET A 92 17.37 -3.81 0.11
N GLU A 93 16.58 -4.83 -0.11
CA GLU A 93 16.51 -5.52 -1.39
C GLU A 93 16.35 -4.51 -2.54
N LEU A 94 17.19 -4.62 -3.57
CA LEU A 94 16.95 -3.93 -4.83
C LEU A 94 15.95 -4.77 -5.64
N VAL A 95 14.78 -4.21 -5.86
CA VAL A 95 13.72 -4.83 -6.65
C VAL A 95 13.76 -4.25 -8.05
N ASP A 96 13.92 -5.10 -9.05
CA ASP A 96 13.79 -4.74 -10.45
C ASP A 96 12.32 -4.91 -10.86
N GLY A 97 11.63 -3.81 -11.03
CA GLY A 97 10.20 -3.81 -11.30
C GLY A 97 9.65 -2.40 -11.57
N VAL A 98 8.47 -2.36 -12.15
CA VAL A 98 7.75 -1.13 -12.47
C VAL A 98 6.56 -0.97 -11.51
N SER A 99 6.34 0.25 -11.01
CA SER A 99 5.24 0.47 -10.08
C SER A 99 3.86 0.34 -10.75
N LEU A 100 2.89 -0.15 -9.99
CA LEU A 100 1.53 -0.43 -10.47
C LEU A 100 0.79 0.82 -11.00
N ASP A 101 1.19 2.02 -10.59
CA ASP A 101 0.67 3.27 -11.15
C ASP A 101 1.24 3.59 -12.53
N GLN A 102 2.44 3.13 -12.84
CA GLN A 102 3.11 3.31 -14.14
C GLN A 102 2.75 2.19 -15.12
N GLN A 103 2.57 0.98 -14.64
CA GLN A 103 2.21 -0.18 -15.46
C GLN A 103 0.97 -0.88 -14.90
N LEU A 104 -0.13 -0.78 -15.62
CA LEU A 104 -1.38 -1.44 -15.25
C LEU A 104 -1.45 -2.87 -15.80
N PRO A 105 -2.17 -3.77 -15.11
CA PRO A 105 -2.47 -5.09 -15.64
C PRO A 105 -3.29 -4.97 -16.93
N THR A 106 -2.94 -5.77 -17.93
CA THR A 106 -3.58 -5.77 -19.24
C THR A 106 -4.90 -6.56 -19.27
N SER A 107 -5.16 -7.36 -18.25
CA SER A 107 -6.36 -8.17 -18.11
C SER A 107 -6.90 -8.11 -16.68
N GLN A 108 -8.19 -8.41 -16.52
CA GLN A 108 -8.81 -8.50 -15.21
C GLN A 108 -8.21 -9.66 -14.38
N LYS A 109 -7.91 -10.79 -15.02
CA LYS A 109 -7.23 -11.91 -14.38
C LYS A 109 -5.86 -11.48 -13.83
N GLY A 110 -5.05 -10.76 -14.62
CA GLY A 110 -3.77 -10.21 -14.16
C GLY A 110 -3.94 -9.24 -12.99
N ALA A 111 -5.03 -8.43 -13.00
CA ALA A 111 -5.34 -7.54 -11.88
C ALA A 111 -5.67 -8.32 -10.60
N VAL A 112 -6.51 -9.35 -10.69
CA VAL A 112 -6.89 -10.20 -9.54
C VAL A 112 -5.68 -10.92 -8.98
N GLU A 113 -4.77 -11.42 -9.82
CA GLU A 113 -3.54 -12.07 -9.37
C GLU A 113 -2.63 -11.11 -8.59
N ILE A 114 -2.45 -9.86 -9.08
CA ILE A 114 -1.71 -8.83 -8.35
C ILE A 114 -2.37 -8.56 -6.98
N PHE A 115 -3.68 -8.41 -6.94
CA PHE A 115 -4.42 -8.14 -5.70
C PHE A 115 -4.30 -9.29 -4.70
N ARG A 116 -4.34 -10.54 -5.18
CA ARG A 116 -4.18 -11.73 -4.36
C ARG A 116 -2.78 -11.77 -3.72
N GLN A 117 -1.72 -11.56 -4.51
CA GLN A 117 -0.36 -11.51 -3.98
C GLN A 117 -0.18 -10.40 -2.94
N VAL A 118 -0.70 -9.19 -3.19
CA VAL A 118 -0.66 -8.10 -2.21
C VAL A 118 -1.40 -8.48 -0.94
N ALA A 119 -2.59 -9.09 -1.05
CA ALA A 119 -3.37 -9.55 0.10
C ALA A 119 -2.61 -10.62 0.92
N GLU A 120 -1.88 -11.54 0.29
CA GLU A 120 -1.03 -12.54 0.97
C GLU A 120 0.11 -11.88 1.76
N GLY A 121 0.77 -10.87 1.17
CA GLY A 121 1.79 -10.08 1.89
C GLY A 121 1.22 -9.38 3.12
N LEU A 122 0.03 -8.79 3.01
CA LEU A 122 -0.67 -8.16 4.13
C LEU A 122 -1.12 -9.18 5.18
N LEU A 123 -1.64 -10.33 4.76
CA LEU A 123 -1.99 -11.42 5.68
C LEU A 123 -0.79 -11.87 6.51
N HIS A 124 0.39 -12.01 5.88
CA HIS A 124 1.63 -12.33 6.57
C HIS A 124 2.01 -11.26 7.62
N MET A 125 1.83 -9.95 7.30
CA MET A 125 2.07 -8.87 8.25
C MET A 125 1.08 -8.92 9.42
N HIS A 126 -0.20 -9.13 9.14
CA HIS A 126 -1.27 -9.22 10.15
C HIS A 126 -1.03 -10.38 11.13
N GLY A 127 -0.62 -11.55 10.63
CA GLY A 127 -0.26 -12.69 11.45
C GLY A 127 0.92 -12.45 12.41
N ARG A 128 1.71 -11.39 12.15
CA ARG A 128 2.83 -10.95 13.02
C ARG A 128 2.47 -9.74 13.89
N GLY A 129 1.21 -9.32 13.89
CA GLY A 129 0.72 -8.22 14.71
C GLY A 129 0.97 -6.82 14.13
N PHE A 130 1.22 -6.70 12.82
CA PHE A 130 1.49 -5.43 12.15
C PHE A 130 0.46 -5.11 11.07
N VAL A 131 0.27 -3.81 10.82
CA VAL A 131 -0.54 -3.24 9.75
C VAL A 131 0.35 -2.38 8.88
N HIS A 132 0.17 -2.42 7.56
CA HIS A 132 0.95 -1.63 6.60
C HIS A 132 0.55 -0.14 6.62
N ALA A 133 -0.76 0.13 6.59
CA ALA A 133 -1.39 1.44 6.71
C ALA A 133 -1.05 2.48 5.61
N ASP A 134 -0.50 2.06 4.46
CA ASP A 134 -0.30 2.94 3.28
C ASP A 134 -0.20 2.13 1.97
N ILE A 135 -1.10 1.17 1.77
CA ILE A 135 -1.21 0.43 0.49
C ILE A 135 -1.76 1.35 -0.58
N LYS A 136 -1.00 1.46 -1.68
CA LYS A 136 -1.33 2.27 -2.85
C LYS A 136 -0.52 1.81 -4.07
N PRO A 137 -0.89 2.18 -5.30
CA PRO A 137 -0.22 1.68 -6.51
C PRO A 137 1.28 1.97 -6.58
N THR A 138 1.72 3.14 -6.09
CA THR A 138 3.14 3.53 -6.09
C THR A 138 4.01 2.67 -5.15
N ASN A 139 3.39 1.97 -4.19
CA ASN A 139 4.08 1.09 -3.25
C ASN A 139 4.10 -0.38 -3.68
N ILE A 140 3.55 -0.70 -4.85
CA ILE A 140 3.51 -2.05 -5.41
C ILE A 140 4.35 -2.07 -6.68
N LEU A 141 5.43 -2.87 -6.70
CA LEU A 141 6.22 -3.11 -7.90
C LEU A 141 5.80 -4.42 -8.56
N LEU A 142 5.65 -4.37 -9.87
CA LEU A 142 5.42 -5.53 -10.72
C LEU A 142 6.75 -5.98 -11.30
N MET A 143 7.12 -7.24 -11.10
CA MET A 143 8.34 -7.84 -11.63
C MET A 143 8.07 -8.55 -12.96
N GLU A 144 9.11 -8.74 -13.77
CA GLU A 144 8.99 -9.39 -15.10
C GLU A 144 8.47 -10.83 -15.02
N ASP A 145 8.76 -11.54 -13.93
CA ASP A 145 8.30 -12.91 -13.69
C ASP A 145 6.82 -13.01 -13.26
N GLY A 146 6.12 -11.87 -13.19
CA GLY A 146 4.74 -11.77 -12.70
C GLY A 146 4.60 -11.68 -11.19
N GLY A 147 5.70 -11.69 -10.46
CA GLY A 147 5.72 -11.47 -9.02
C GLY A 147 5.43 -10.01 -8.64
N VAL A 148 5.07 -9.80 -7.38
CA VAL A 148 4.74 -8.48 -6.81
C VAL A 148 5.61 -8.20 -5.60
N LYS A 149 6.03 -6.93 -5.42
CA LYS A 149 6.73 -6.49 -4.20
C LYS A 149 6.05 -5.26 -3.60
N ILE A 150 5.75 -5.33 -2.32
CA ILE A 150 5.37 -4.19 -1.48
C ILE A 150 6.66 -3.54 -0.98
N ILE A 151 6.88 -2.24 -1.28
CA ILE A 151 8.21 -1.63 -1.17
C ILE A 151 8.39 -0.57 -0.08
N ASP A 152 7.35 -0.11 0.58
CA ASP A 152 7.45 0.94 1.59
C ASP A 152 6.71 0.55 2.88
N LEU A 153 7.47 0.35 3.96
CA LEU A 153 6.96 0.05 5.29
C LEU A 153 7.00 1.27 6.23
N GLY A 154 7.27 2.47 5.70
CA GLY A 154 7.45 3.68 6.49
C GLY A 154 6.24 4.10 7.33
N GLN A 155 5.03 3.62 7.00
CA GLN A 155 3.80 3.86 7.75
C GLN A 155 3.36 2.66 8.59
N ALA A 156 4.02 1.51 8.44
CA ALA A 156 3.66 0.30 9.16
C ALA A 156 3.73 0.48 10.68
N CYS A 157 2.83 -0.19 11.39
CA CYS A 157 2.73 -0.07 12.85
C CYS A 157 2.10 -1.34 13.46
N LEU A 158 2.19 -1.46 14.78
CA LEU A 158 1.49 -2.51 15.54
C LEU A 158 -0.03 -2.34 15.41
N ILE A 159 -0.75 -3.46 15.39
CA ILE A 159 -2.22 -3.47 15.48
C ILE A 159 -2.66 -2.70 16.73
N GLY A 160 -3.68 -1.85 16.58
CA GLY A 160 -4.21 -1.02 17.66
C GLY A 160 -3.48 0.32 17.86
N THR A 161 -2.45 0.62 17.06
CA THR A 161 -1.75 1.90 17.14
C THR A 161 -2.68 3.06 16.81
N VAL A 162 -2.68 4.09 17.66
CA VAL A 162 -3.30 5.40 17.39
C VAL A 162 -2.22 6.39 16.99
N LYS A 163 -2.27 6.90 15.77
CA LYS A 163 -1.25 7.81 15.24
C LYS A 163 -1.48 9.24 15.74
N LYS A 164 -0.41 9.93 16.16
CA LYS A 164 -0.49 11.33 16.66
C LYS A 164 -0.86 12.33 15.57
N ARG A 165 -0.67 12.00 14.30
CA ARG A 165 -0.96 12.84 13.12
C ARG A 165 -1.70 12.01 12.10
N ILE A 166 -2.45 12.68 11.22
CA ILE A 166 -3.03 12.04 10.04
C ILE A 166 -1.87 11.55 9.17
N GLN A 167 -1.88 10.27 8.83
CA GLN A 167 -0.85 9.60 8.03
C GLN A 167 -1.53 8.60 7.09
N GLY A 168 -1.03 8.53 5.87
CA GLY A 168 -1.55 7.78 4.75
C GLY A 168 -1.67 8.67 3.52
N THR A 169 -2.08 8.10 2.42
CA THR A 169 -2.19 8.81 1.14
C THR A 169 -3.65 9.11 0.83
N PRO A 170 -4.03 10.40 0.63
CA PRO A 170 -5.39 10.76 0.23
C PRO A 170 -5.85 9.95 -0.99
N GLY A 171 -7.11 9.52 -0.99
CA GLY A 171 -7.67 8.65 -2.03
C GLY A 171 -7.50 7.16 -1.77
N TYR A 172 -6.60 6.77 -0.84
CA TYR A 172 -6.41 5.38 -0.40
C TYR A 172 -6.59 5.22 1.12
N MET A 173 -6.54 6.33 1.84
CA MET A 173 -6.61 6.39 3.30
C MET A 173 -7.99 5.99 3.82
N ALA A 174 -8.01 5.08 4.79
CA ALA A 174 -9.22 4.65 5.47
C ALA A 174 -9.77 5.77 6.41
N PRO A 175 -11.10 5.83 6.65
CA PRO A 175 -11.70 6.84 7.53
C PRO A 175 -11.05 6.89 8.92
N GLU A 176 -10.78 5.75 9.54
CA GLU A 176 -10.15 5.66 10.86
C GLU A 176 -8.72 6.25 10.87
N GLN A 177 -7.98 6.21 9.74
CA GLN A 177 -6.68 6.88 9.64
C GLN A 177 -6.84 8.39 9.64
N ALA A 178 -7.80 8.92 8.87
CA ALA A 178 -8.10 10.34 8.79
C ALA A 178 -8.59 10.88 10.15
N HIS A 179 -9.37 10.08 10.89
CA HIS A 179 -9.90 10.43 12.20
C HIS A 179 -8.96 10.07 13.36
N ARG A 180 -7.73 9.61 13.08
CA ARG A 180 -6.72 9.22 14.09
C ARG A 180 -7.25 8.20 15.11
N GLN A 181 -8.01 7.24 14.64
CA GLN A 181 -8.49 6.11 15.42
C GLN A 181 -7.47 4.96 15.38
N ALA A 182 -7.77 3.85 16.05
CA ALA A 182 -6.90 2.69 16.10
C ALA A 182 -6.73 2.06 14.71
N ILE A 183 -5.47 1.91 14.29
CA ILE A 183 -5.09 1.23 13.06
C ILE A 183 -5.17 -0.29 13.27
N THR A 184 -5.93 -0.98 12.42
CA THR A 184 -6.17 -2.42 12.53
C THR A 184 -6.03 -3.10 11.17
N PRO A 185 -6.08 -4.44 11.07
CA PRO A 185 -6.14 -5.13 9.78
C PRO A 185 -7.25 -4.63 8.85
N LYS A 186 -8.34 -4.10 9.39
CA LYS A 186 -9.44 -3.51 8.62
C LYS A 186 -9.00 -2.24 7.87
N THR A 187 -7.98 -1.56 8.35
CA THR A 187 -7.38 -0.41 7.67
C THR A 187 -6.71 -0.83 6.36
N ASP A 188 -5.90 -1.89 6.38
CA ASP A 188 -5.27 -2.42 5.15
C ASP A 188 -6.30 -2.99 4.18
N ILE A 189 -7.41 -3.56 4.69
CA ILE A 189 -8.54 -4.00 3.86
C ILE A 189 -9.12 -2.83 3.07
N TYR A 190 -9.33 -1.68 3.70
CA TYR A 190 -9.80 -0.48 3.02
C TYR A 190 -8.77 0.03 2.02
N ASN A 191 -7.50 0.16 2.42
CA ASN A 191 -6.43 0.65 1.53
C ASN A 191 -6.29 -0.24 0.29
N LEU A 192 -6.34 -1.57 0.46
CA LEU A 192 -6.34 -2.53 -0.65
C LEU A 192 -7.57 -2.35 -1.53
N GLY A 193 -8.77 -2.21 -0.96
CA GLY A 193 -10.01 -1.95 -1.69
C GLY A 193 -9.94 -0.67 -2.53
N ALA A 194 -9.43 0.41 -1.94
CA ALA A 194 -9.23 1.69 -2.63
C ALA A 194 -8.19 1.59 -3.76
N MET A 195 -7.12 0.82 -3.56
CA MET A 195 -6.14 0.53 -4.60
C MET A 195 -6.76 -0.30 -5.74
N MET A 196 -7.49 -1.36 -5.43
CA MET A 196 -8.20 -2.18 -6.43
C MET A 196 -9.19 -1.33 -7.24
N TYR A 197 -9.95 -0.46 -6.57
CA TYR A 197 -10.86 0.48 -7.20
C TYR A 197 -10.12 1.37 -8.21
N TRP A 198 -9.04 2.00 -7.79
CA TRP A 198 -8.25 2.87 -8.66
C TRP A 198 -7.67 2.12 -9.87
N VAL A 199 -7.17 0.90 -9.68
CA VAL A 199 -6.60 0.10 -10.78
C VAL A 199 -7.64 -0.18 -11.88
N LEU A 200 -8.90 -0.44 -11.49
CA LEU A 200 -9.94 -0.86 -12.43
C LEU A 200 -10.77 0.31 -12.97
N VAL A 201 -10.90 1.40 -12.22
CA VAL A 201 -11.78 2.55 -12.54
C VAL A 201 -10.97 3.79 -12.92
N ARG A 202 -9.71 3.91 -12.48
CA ARG A 202 -8.82 5.07 -12.66
C ARG A 202 -9.29 6.34 -11.97
N GLU A 203 -10.10 6.18 -10.93
CA GLU A 203 -10.52 7.26 -10.03
C GLU A 203 -10.14 6.90 -8.59
N VAL A 204 -9.83 7.91 -7.79
CA VAL A 204 -9.61 7.73 -6.36
C VAL A 204 -10.92 7.84 -5.59
N ILE A 205 -11.03 7.12 -4.49
CA ILE A 205 -12.14 7.29 -3.54
C ILE A 205 -11.85 8.53 -2.69
N PRO A 206 -12.75 9.54 -2.63
CA PRO A 206 -12.54 10.71 -1.80
C PRO A 206 -12.31 10.35 -0.34
N THR A 207 -11.26 10.90 0.26
CA THR A 207 -10.94 10.66 1.67
C THR A 207 -11.91 11.41 2.58
N VAL A 208 -12.48 10.68 3.54
CA VAL A 208 -13.37 11.23 4.58
C VAL A 208 -12.52 11.90 5.65
N MET A 209 -12.46 13.22 5.64
CA MET A 209 -11.72 14.00 6.63
C MET A 209 -12.61 14.44 7.79
N PRO A 210 -12.06 14.62 8.99
CA PRO A 210 -12.81 15.21 10.11
C PRO A 210 -13.20 16.67 9.79
N PRO A 211 -14.29 17.20 10.41
CA PRO A 211 -14.70 18.59 10.24
C PRO A 211 -13.56 19.58 10.51
N LYS A 212 -13.54 20.70 9.77
CA LYS A 212 -12.57 21.79 9.97
C LYS A 212 -12.61 22.30 11.41
N GLY A 213 -11.47 22.33 12.08
CA GLY A 213 -11.33 22.82 13.47
C GLY A 213 -10.62 21.84 14.40
N THR A 214 -10.42 20.61 13.99
CA THR A 214 -9.73 19.60 14.81
C THR A 214 -8.23 19.45 14.48
N ASP A 215 -7.79 19.91 13.31
CA ASP A 215 -6.37 19.96 12.91
C ASP A 215 -6.15 20.94 11.74
N ASN A 216 -5.04 21.68 11.77
CA ASN A 216 -4.66 22.71 10.76
C ASN A 216 -4.14 22.11 9.43
N THR A 217 -4.43 20.87 9.09
CA THR A 217 -3.94 20.24 7.85
C THR A 217 -5.01 20.31 6.76
N ILE A 218 -4.78 21.15 5.76
CA ILE A 218 -5.63 21.26 4.56
C ILE A 218 -5.16 20.21 3.57
N PHE A 219 -5.94 19.13 3.38
CA PHE A 219 -5.78 18.23 2.25
C PHE A 219 -6.76 18.62 1.14
N SER A 220 -6.25 18.85 -0.06
CA SER A 220 -7.10 19.10 -1.24
C SER A 220 -7.91 17.83 -1.57
N GLY A 221 -9.24 17.96 -1.66
CA GLY A 221 -10.14 16.85 -1.99
C GLY A 221 -10.81 16.14 -0.81
N ALA A 222 -10.72 16.70 0.41
CA ALA A 222 -11.43 16.17 1.58
C ALA A 222 -12.93 16.58 1.58
N LEU A 223 -13.80 15.61 1.89
CA LEU A 223 -15.24 15.83 2.10
C LEU A 223 -15.55 15.95 3.59
N GLU A 224 -16.53 16.80 3.95
CA GLU A 224 -17.08 16.84 5.30
C GLU A 224 -17.98 15.61 5.53
N THR A 225 -18.05 15.12 6.77
CA THR A 225 -18.74 13.88 7.15
C THR A 225 -20.23 13.81 6.78
N GLY A 226 -20.88 14.93 6.43
CA GLY A 226 -22.30 14.99 6.06
C GLY A 226 -22.63 14.69 4.60
N ASP A 227 -21.62 14.75 3.68
CA ASP A 227 -21.84 14.67 2.23
C ASP A 227 -21.23 13.41 1.58
N ILE A 228 -20.90 12.39 2.37
CA ILE A 228 -20.17 11.23 1.87
C ILE A 228 -21.14 10.29 1.15
N LYS A 229 -21.11 10.33 -0.17
CA LYS A 229 -21.74 9.28 -0.99
C LYS A 229 -20.75 8.13 -1.14
N PRO A 230 -21.21 6.87 -0.97
CA PRO A 230 -20.38 5.72 -1.29
C PRO A 230 -19.89 5.82 -2.75
N PRO A 231 -18.69 5.32 -3.08
CA PRO A 231 -18.22 5.30 -4.45
C PRO A 231 -19.16 4.49 -5.33
N VAL A 232 -19.29 4.88 -6.59
CA VAL A 232 -20.05 4.10 -7.57
C VAL A 232 -19.37 2.76 -7.79
N ALA A 233 -20.13 1.67 -7.80
CA ALA A 233 -19.57 0.33 -7.95
C ALA A 233 -18.72 0.21 -9.25
N PRO A 234 -17.54 -0.43 -9.20
CA PRO A 234 -16.62 -0.52 -10.33
C PRO A 234 -17.24 -0.99 -11.64
N HIS A 235 -18.11 -2.01 -11.61
CA HIS A 235 -18.76 -2.55 -12.83
C HIS A 235 -19.73 -1.57 -13.49
N LEU A 236 -20.27 -0.58 -12.75
CA LEU A 236 -21.13 0.47 -13.31
C LEU A 236 -20.32 1.57 -14.01
N LYS A 237 -19.03 1.75 -13.61
CA LYS A 237 -18.12 2.71 -14.26
C LYS A 237 -17.32 2.06 -15.39
N ASN A 238 -16.95 0.81 -15.22
CA ASN A 238 -16.22 0.02 -16.19
C ASN A 238 -16.93 -1.33 -16.38
N PRO A 239 -17.76 -1.47 -17.41
CA PRO A 239 -18.53 -2.69 -17.69
C PRO A 239 -17.69 -3.95 -17.91
N LYS A 240 -16.37 -3.80 -18.12
CA LYS A 240 -15.45 -4.94 -18.21
C LYS A 240 -15.16 -5.55 -16.85
N VAL A 241 -15.45 -4.86 -15.75
CA VAL A 241 -15.20 -5.39 -14.39
C VAL A 241 -16.28 -6.39 -14.02
N HIS A 242 -15.84 -7.61 -13.68
CA HIS A 242 -16.77 -8.67 -13.26
C HIS A 242 -17.53 -8.27 -12.00
N PRO A 243 -18.85 -8.51 -11.91
CA PRO A 243 -19.68 -8.11 -10.75
C PRO A 243 -19.17 -8.63 -9.40
N LEU A 244 -18.63 -9.85 -9.33
CA LEU A 244 -18.06 -10.41 -8.10
C LEU A 244 -16.84 -9.62 -7.63
N LEU A 245 -15.93 -9.23 -8.55
CA LEU A 245 -14.78 -8.40 -8.20
C LEU A 245 -15.22 -7.01 -7.77
N SER A 246 -16.20 -6.44 -8.47
CA SER A 246 -16.79 -5.15 -8.09
C SER A 246 -17.38 -5.20 -6.69
N ARG A 247 -18.14 -6.24 -6.35
CA ARG A 247 -18.70 -6.44 -5.00
C ARG A 247 -17.60 -6.58 -3.95
N GLN A 248 -16.57 -7.39 -4.23
CA GLN A 248 -15.43 -7.55 -3.31
C GLN A 248 -14.78 -6.19 -2.97
N ILE A 249 -14.61 -5.32 -3.97
CA ILE A 249 -14.05 -3.97 -3.77
C ILE A 249 -14.97 -3.13 -2.90
N MET A 250 -16.28 -3.12 -3.20
CA MET A 250 -17.24 -2.33 -2.43
C MET A 250 -17.36 -2.79 -0.98
N ASP A 251 -17.25 -4.10 -0.71
CA ASP A 251 -17.19 -4.63 0.66
C ASP A 251 -15.94 -4.13 1.40
N CYS A 252 -14.79 -4.02 0.72
CA CYS A 252 -13.54 -3.56 1.34
C CYS A 252 -13.58 -2.07 1.71
N VAL A 253 -14.26 -1.23 0.92
CA VAL A 253 -14.26 0.24 1.10
C VAL A 253 -15.43 0.76 1.93
N GLN A 254 -16.07 -0.09 2.72
CA GLN A 254 -17.09 0.34 3.68
C GLN A 254 -16.50 1.33 4.69
N LEU A 255 -17.28 2.35 5.06
CA LEU A 255 -16.84 3.40 5.98
C LEU A 255 -16.62 2.86 7.39
N ASP A 256 -17.57 2.06 7.90
CA ASP A 256 -17.42 1.37 9.18
C ASP A 256 -16.47 0.16 8.98
N PRO A 257 -15.37 0.06 9.72
CA PRO A 257 -14.48 -1.11 9.69
C PRO A 257 -15.19 -2.44 9.98
N ASN A 258 -16.29 -2.44 10.74
CA ASN A 258 -17.03 -3.65 11.08
C ASN A 258 -17.81 -4.21 9.88
N ASP A 259 -18.20 -3.37 8.93
CA ASP A 259 -18.91 -3.78 7.71
C ASP A 259 -17.97 -4.33 6.63
N ARG A 260 -16.65 -4.21 6.82
CA ARG A 260 -15.63 -4.77 5.93
C ARG A 260 -15.45 -6.27 6.16
N PRO A 261 -14.88 -7.02 5.17
CA PRO A 261 -14.52 -8.43 5.34
C PRO A 261 -13.79 -8.69 6.66
N ALA A 262 -14.06 -9.85 7.28
CA ALA A 262 -13.61 -10.18 8.62
C ALA A 262 -12.08 -10.12 8.78
N SER A 263 -11.34 -10.62 7.77
CA SER A 263 -9.88 -10.66 7.75
C SER A 263 -9.34 -10.56 6.32
N MET A 264 -8.02 -10.39 6.19
CA MET A 264 -7.34 -10.44 4.89
C MET A 264 -7.37 -11.84 4.28
N GLU A 265 -7.44 -12.89 5.09
CA GLU A 265 -7.61 -14.28 4.64
C GLU A 265 -8.92 -14.45 3.85
N VAL A 266 -10.02 -13.86 4.33
CA VAL A 266 -11.29 -13.84 3.59
C VAL A 266 -11.15 -13.21 2.22
N ILE A 267 -10.32 -12.17 2.10
CA ILE A 267 -10.07 -11.49 0.83
C ILE A 267 -9.26 -12.37 -0.10
N VAL A 268 -8.19 -13.01 0.39
CA VAL A 268 -7.39 -13.96 -0.40
C VAL A 268 -8.29 -15.05 -0.98
N ASN A 269 -9.08 -15.73 -0.14
CA ASN A 269 -9.97 -16.82 -0.56
C ASN A 269 -11.02 -16.34 -1.59
N ARG A 270 -11.57 -15.13 -1.42
CA ARG A 270 -12.53 -14.58 -2.39
C ARG A 270 -11.87 -14.21 -3.72
N LEU A 271 -10.63 -13.70 -3.70
CA LEU A 271 -9.89 -13.40 -4.93
C LEU A 271 -9.53 -14.68 -5.69
N GLU A 272 -9.21 -15.78 -4.99
CA GLU A 272 -9.02 -17.10 -5.61
C GLU A 272 -10.30 -17.59 -6.29
N LEU A 273 -11.44 -17.52 -5.62
CA LEU A 273 -12.73 -17.88 -6.21
C LEU A 273 -13.07 -17.01 -7.44
N ILE A 274 -12.77 -15.69 -7.38
CA ILE A 274 -12.97 -14.80 -8.52
C ILE A 274 -12.05 -15.19 -9.68
N MET A 275 -10.82 -15.61 -9.38
CA MET A 275 -9.86 -16.09 -10.39
C MET A 275 -10.43 -17.32 -11.10
N ASP A 276 -10.93 -18.31 -10.35
CA ASP A 276 -11.53 -19.53 -10.90
C ASP A 276 -12.73 -19.21 -11.82
N VAL A 277 -13.59 -18.26 -11.42
CA VAL A 277 -14.72 -17.82 -12.26
C VAL A 277 -14.24 -17.13 -13.54
N LEU A 278 -13.17 -16.34 -13.48
CA LEU A 278 -12.60 -15.68 -14.65
C LEU A 278 -11.87 -16.65 -15.59
N GLU A 279 -11.40 -17.79 -15.08
CA GLU A 279 -10.77 -18.85 -15.87
C GLU A 279 -11.81 -19.76 -16.53
N ASN A 280 -12.92 -20.01 -15.84
CA ASN A 280 -13.98 -20.90 -16.28
C ASN A 280 -15.31 -20.13 -16.33
N PRO A 281 -15.50 -19.22 -17.30
CA PRO A 281 -16.76 -18.50 -17.42
C PRO A 281 -17.85 -19.51 -17.75
N SER A 282 -18.59 -19.99 -16.74
CA SER A 282 -19.82 -20.76 -16.93
C SER A 282 -20.83 -19.90 -17.67
N GLU A 283 -21.66 -20.53 -18.51
CA GLU A 283 -22.76 -19.88 -19.23
C GLU A 283 -23.55 -18.92 -18.32
N PRO A 284 -24.04 -17.78 -18.85
CA PRO A 284 -24.74 -16.80 -18.04
C PRO A 284 -25.86 -17.50 -17.24
N ALA A 285 -25.88 -17.24 -15.93
CA ALA A 285 -26.96 -17.72 -15.09
C ALA A 285 -28.29 -17.36 -15.75
N PRO A 286 -29.28 -18.30 -15.82
CA PRO A 286 -30.55 -18.03 -16.44
C PRO A 286 -31.14 -16.76 -15.83
N GLU A 287 -31.52 -15.80 -16.67
CA GLU A 287 -32.31 -14.65 -16.25
C GLU A 287 -33.48 -15.17 -15.43
N ILE A 288 -33.56 -14.75 -14.18
CA ILE A 288 -34.78 -14.94 -13.39
C ILE A 288 -35.81 -14.01 -14.05
N VAL A 289 -36.54 -14.56 -15.00
CA VAL A 289 -37.75 -13.92 -15.54
C VAL A 289 -38.70 -13.83 -14.35
N GLY A 290 -38.86 -12.63 -13.81
CA GLY A 290 -39.85 -12.38 -12.80
C GLY A 290 -41.23 -12.73 -13.35
N ASP A 291 -41.92 -13.69 -12.72
CA ASP A 291 -43.34 -13.93 -12.92
C ASP A 291 -44.12 -12.67 -12.47
N GLU A 292 -44.22 -11.69 -13.38
CA GLU A 292 -45.37 -10.79 -13.37
C GLU A 292 -46.48 -11.44 -14.18
N ASP A 293 -47.30 -12.24 -13.52
CA ASP A 293 -48.73 -12.38 -13.88
C ASP A 293 -49.39 -13.43 -12.96
N THR A 294 -49.96 -12.99 -11.88
CA THR A 294 -51.18 -13.59 -11.30
C THR A 294 -51.85 -12.57 -10.36
N ARG A 295 -52.57 -11.63 -10.97
CA ARG A 295 -53.76 -11.02 -10.35
C ARG A 295 -54.80 -10.81 -11.44
N ALA A 296 -55.69 -11.78 -11.58
CA ALA A 296 -57.03 -11.62 -12.06
C ALA A 296 -57.98 -11.90 -10.91
#